data_4b22c422f673b3ec3efcce63b50a2293
#
_entry.id   4b22c422f673b3ec3efcce63b50a2293
#
_cell.length_a   1.000
_cell.length_b   1.000
_cell.length_c   1.000
_cell.angle_alpha   90.00
_cell.angle_beta   90.00
_cell.angle_gamma   90.00
#
_symmetry.space_group_name_H-M   'P 1'
#
loop_
_entity.id
_entity.type
_entity.pdbx_description
1 polymer ?
#
loop_
_entity_poly.entity_id
_entity_poly.type
_entity_poly.pdbx_seq_one_letter_code
_entity_poly.pdbx_strand_id
1 'polypeptide(L)'
;MNITTRFNDPIAEYKLVDAYFRWALMALVEVLGENGLDLLLRSVGMERYSQVYASDKLEVVSNLEYHDFSKVIMAAMEVFGQSSRNNLYYSGRVSARHAMRKNGEMFHPPENLRSRRSQLEQQVRDSLETLIEGYSNIARRAGQGYNAWIEETDKHYYYHLESCAICAGVSANEPVCMFFSGSLMESLRWFTGKQFEVVEVACRANGDLACVWQISKYPKD
;
A
#
# COMPACT_ATOMS: atom_id res chain seq x y z
N MET A 1 -9.71 -18.79 1.22
CA MET A 1 -8.39 -18.33 0.71
C MET A 1 -7.32 -19.22 1.31
N ASN A 2 -6.39 -19.72 0.49
CA ASN A 2 -5.24 -20.52 0.97
C ASN A 2 -4.01 -19.62 0.89
N ILE A 3 -3.45 -19.24 2.03
CA ILE A 3 -2.25 -18.39 2.11
C ILE A 3 -1.13 -19.22 2.70
N THR A 4 0.03 -19.21 2.03
CA THR A 4 1.24 -19.94 2.47
C THR A 4 2.47 -19.09 2.27
N THR A 5 3.60 -19.51 2.86
CA THR A 5 4.89 -18.85 2.65
C THR A 5 5.45 -19.19 1.27
N ARG A 6 5.86 -18.17 0.51
CA ARG A 6 6.62 -18.33 -0.74
C ARG A 6 8.11 -18.34 -0.42
N PHE A 7 8.74 -19.48 -0.55
CA PHE A 7 10.20 -19.59 -0.41
C PHE A 7 10.91 -18.93 -1.61
N ASN A 8 12.03 -18.28 -1.33
CA ASN A 8 12.87 -17.61 -2.35
C ASN A 8 12.21 -16.42 -3.08
N ASP A 9 11.38 -15.64 -2.42
CA ASP A 9 10.93 -14.37 -2.98
C ASP A 9 12.04 -13.31 -2.84
N PRO A 10 12.62 -12.79 -3.95
CA PRO A 10 13.79 -11.91 -3.89
C PRO A 10 13.53 -10.57 -3.21
N ILE A 11 12.27 -10.15 -3.10
CA ILE A 11 11.92 -8.89 -2.42
C ILE A 11 11.54 -9.07 -0.95
N ALA A 12 11.46 -10.31 -0.45
CA ALA A 12 11.04 -10.57 0.93
C ALA A 12 11.96 -9.90 1.96
N GLU A 13 13.26 -9.83 1.65
CA GLU A 13 14.31 -9.25 2.48
C GLU A 13 14.54 -7.74 2.23
N TYR A 14 13.77 -7.11 1.35
CA TYR A 14 13.85 -5.66 1.17
C TYR A 14 13.51 -4.95 2.47
N LYS A 15 14.29 -3.91 2.79
CA LYS A 15 14.09 -3.17 4.04
C LYS A 15 12.84 -2.31 3.99
N LEU A 16 12.02 -2.41 5.02
CA LEU A 16 10.81 -1.62 5.14
C LEU A 16 11.13 -0.28 5.80
N VAL A 17 10.64 0.78 5.20
CA VAL A 17 10.69 2.13 5.80
C VAL A 17 9.73 2.18 6.99
N ASP A 18 10.21 2.62 8.15
CA ASP A 18 9.45 2.60 9.41
C ASP A 18 8.10 3.32 9.32
N ALA A 19 8.05 4.44 8.62
CA ALA A 19 6.82 5.20 8.43
C ALA A 19 5.71 4.37 7.75
N TYR A 20 6.05 3.49 6.80
CA TYR A 20 5.04 2.64 6.14
C TYR A 20 4.42 1.65 7.12
N PHE A 21 5.25 1.03 7.94
CA PHE A 21 4.78 0.12 8.98
C PHE A 21 3.92 0.87 10.00
N ARG A 22 4.38 2.03 10.45
CA ARG A 22 3.63 2.87 11.38
C ARG A 22 2.25 3.24 10.84
N TRP A 23 2.15 3.74 9.61
CA TRP A 23 0.85 4.12 9.04
C TRP A 23 -0.10 2.94 8.92
N ALA A 24 0.44 1.76 8.62
CA ALA A 24 -0.35 0.53 8.61
C ALA A 24 -0.83 0.14 10.02
N LEU A 25 0.03 0.20 11.04
CA LEU A 25 -0.37 -0.08 12.42
C LEU A 25 -1.43 0.91 12.91
N MET A 26 -1.26 2.21 12.64
CA MET A 26 -2.28 3.23 12.97
C MET A 26 -3.63 2.93 12.31
N ALA A 27 -3.60 2.49 11.06
CA ALA A 27 -4.81 2.11 10.34
C ALA A 27 -5.47 0.85 10.94
N LEU A 28 -4.66 -0.13 11.33
CA LEU A 28 -5.17 -1.35 11.99
C LEU A 28 -5.72 -1.06 13.39
N VAL A 29 -5.13 -0.14 14.15
CA VAL A 29 -5.71 0.34 15.43
C VAL A 29 -7.08 0.96 15.23
N GLU A 30 -7.26 1.77 14.19
CA GLU A 30 -8.56 2.42 13.89
C GLU A 30 -9.67 1.37 13.64
N VAL A 31 -9.30 0.20 13.09
CA VAL A 31 -10.26 -0.86 12.74
C VAL A 31 -10.42 -1.91 13.85
N LEU A 32 -9.32 -2.32 14.48
CA LEU A 32 -9.29 -3.41 15.46
C LEU A 32 -9.33 -2.91 16.92
N GLY A 33 -9.01 -1.63 17.17
CA GLY A 33 -8.67 -1.12 18.48
C GLY A 33 -7.27 -1.55 18.94
N GLU A 34 -6.77 -0.94 20.02
CA GLU A 34 -5.42 -1.23 20.55
C GLU A 34 -5.27 -2.70 20.96
N ASN A 35 -6.24 -3.25 21.69
CA ASN A 35 -6.22 -4.66 22.10
C ASN A 35 -6.22 -5.62 20.91
N GLY A 36 -6.95 -5.30 19.85
CA GLY A 36 -6.99 -6.10 18.63
C GLY A 36 -5.65 -6.08 17.91
N LEU A 37 -5.00 -4.93 17.81
CA LEU A 37 -3.66 -4.82 17.24
C LEU A 37 -2.64 -5.61 18.06
N ASP A 38 -2.65 -5.50 19.40
CA ASP A 38 -1.73 -6.25 20.26
C ASP A 38 -1.88 -7.77 20.08
N LEU A 39 -3.10 -8.28 20.00
CA LEU A 39 -3.36 -9.69 19.72
C LEU A 39 -2.83 -10.10 18.34
N LEU A 40 -3.06 -9.26 17.34
CA LEU A 40 -2.57 -9.47 15.98
C LEU A 40 -1.04 -9.57 15.95
N LEU A 41 -0.34 -8.59 16.54
CA LEU A 41 1.12 -8.57 16.55
C LEU A 41 1.71 -9.76 17.32
N ARG A 42 1.10 -10.18 18.42
CA ARG A 42 1.50 -11.40 19.16
C ARG A 42 1.32 -12.65 18.31
N SER A 43 0.26 -12.76 17.52
CA SER A 43 0.02 -13.94 16.68
C SER A 43 1.11 -14.18 15.64
N VAL A 44 1.85 -13.13 15.27
CA VAL A 44 2.96 -13.18 14.31
C VAL A 44 4.34 -12.98 14.96
N GLY A 45 4.43 -12.93 16.30
CA GLY A 45 5.69 -12.77 17.04
C GLY A 45 6.30 -11.37 16.94
N MET A 46 5.47 -10.35 16.73
CA MET A 46 5.88 -8.96 16.50
C MET A 46 5.37 -7.98 17.57
N GLU A 47 5.04 -8.46 18.76
CA GLU A 47 4.52 -7.66 19.88
C GLU A 47 5.40 -6.47 20.28
N ARG A 48 6.72 -6.58 20.07
CA ARG A 48 7.68 -5.48 20.32
C ARG A 48 7.39 -4.24 19.47
N TYR A 49 6.65 -4.39 18.39
CA TYR A 49 6.33 -3.29 17.48
C TYR A 49 5.03 -2.57 17.83
N SER A 50 4.29 -3.00 18.84
CA SER A 50 3.07 -2.31 19.30
C SER A 50 3.33 -0.84 19.68
N GLN A 51 4.55 -0.48 20.06
CA GLN A 51 4.97 0.88 20.40
C GLN A 51 5.69 1.63 19.25
N VAL A 52 6.01 0.96 18.13
CA VAL A 52 6.79 1.54 17.02
C VAL A 52 6.01 2.61 16.26
N TYR A 53 4.69 2.62 16.36
CA TYR A 53 3.92 3.73 15.77
C TYR A 53 4.14 5.09 16.48
N ALA A 54 5.10 5.17 17.40
CA ALA A 54 5.63 6.44 17.86
C ALA A 54 6.69 7.05 16.91
N SER A 55 7.26 6.30 15.94
CA SER A 55 8.30 6.78 15.02
C SER A 55 7.73 7.19 13.65
N ASP A 56 7.87 8.46 13.28
CA ASP A 56 7.48 9.02 11.97
C ASP A 56 8.63 9.05 10.93
N LYS A 57 9.72 8.33 11.17
CA LYS A 57 10.90 8.41 10.31
C LYS A 57 10.66 7.76 8.95
N LEU A 58 10.95 8.50 7.88
CA LEU A 58 11.01 8.02 6.51
C LEU A 58 12.35 7.32 6.20
N GLU A 59 12.85 6.57 7.19
CA GLU A 59 14.13 5.87 7.16
C GLU A 59 13.91 4.42 7.59
N VAL A 60 14.88 3.57 7.30
CA VAL A 60 14.95 2.21 7.82
C VAL A 60 15.66 2.25 9.17
N VAL A 61 14.93 2.24 10.26
CA VAL A 61 15.47 2.30 11.63
C VAL A 61 15.30 0.96 12.36
N SER A 62 14.15 0.31 12.22
CA SER A 62 13.78 -0.89 12.98
C SER A 62 14.27 -2.20 12.36
N ASN A 63 14.98 -2.17 11.23
CA ASN A 63 15.40 -3.35 10.47
C ASN A 63 14.27 -4.29 10.04
N LEU A 64 13.04 -3.79 9.97
CA LEU A 64 11.92 -4.51 9.39
C LEU A 64 12.15 -4.78 7.91
N GLU A 65 11.62 -5.89 7.46
CA GLU A 65 11.66 -6.30 6.06
C GLU A 65 10.25 -6.38 5.47
N TYR A 66 10.18 -6.48 4.14
CA TYR A 66 8.87 -6.57 3.46
C TYR A 66 8.08 -7.79 3.92
N HIS A 67 8.74 -8.92 4.18
CA HIS A 67 8.03 -10.10 4.68
C HIS A 67 7.45 -9.90 6.09
N ASP A 68 8.04 -9.06 6.93
CA ASP A 68 7.46 -8.73 8.23
C ASP A 68 6.15 -7.94 8.06
N PHE A 69 6.16 -7.01 7.11
CA PHE A 69 4.96 -6.24 6.77
C PHE A 69 3.86 -7.14 6.21
N SER A 70 4.20 -8.02 5.26
CA SER A 70 3.24 -8.95 4.69
C SER A 70 2.64 -9.90 5.73
N LYS A 71 3.44 -10.39 6.69
CA LYS A 71 2.93 -11.22 7.81
C LYS A 71 1.84 -10.50 8.59
N VAL A 72 2.05 -9.23 8.95
CA VAL A 72 1.05 -8.44 9.69
C VAL A 72 -0.23 -8.25 8.87
N ILE A 73 -0.11 -7.94 7.58
CA ILE A 73 -1.28 -7.77 6.70
C ILE A 73 -2.03 -9.08 6.50
N MET A 74 -1.31 -10.21 6.30
CA MET A 74 -1.95 -11.52 6.14
C MET A 74 -2.64 -11.97 7.43
N ALA A 75 -2.03 -11.76 8.60
CA ALA A 75 -2.66 -12.05 9.88
C ALA A 75 -3.91 -11.19 10.11
N ALA A 76 -3.88 -9.91 9.73
CA ALA A 76 -5.08 -9.06 9.77
C ALA A 76 -6.20 -9.61 8.86
N MET A 77 -5.83 -10.15 7.71
CA MET A 77 -6.76 -10.79 6.78
C MET A 77 -7.44 -12.00 7.40
N GLU A 78 -6.71 -12.83 8.15
CA GLU A 78 -7.27 -13.98 8.88
C GLU A 78 -8.22 -13.52 10.01
N VAL A 79 -7.82 -12.53 10.80
CA VAL A 79 -8.63 -11.97 11.90
C VAL A 79 -9.94 -11.37 11.38
N PHE A 80 -9.91 -10.67 10.26
CA PHE A 80 -11.11 -10.10 9.64
C PHE A 80 -12.03 -11.16 9.00
N GLY A 81 -11.54 -12.35 8.68
CA GLY A 81 -12.30 -13.45 8.10
C GLY A 81 -13.02 -13.04 6.80
N GLN A 82 -14.32 -13.28 6.74
CA GLN A 82 -15.13 -12.98 5.53
C GLN A 82 -15.14 -11.49 5.15
N SER A 83 -14.92 -10.57 6.10
CA SER A 83 -14.86 -9.14 5.87
C SER A 83 -13.45 -8.63 5.53
N SER A 84 -12.47 -9.52 5.39
CA SER A 84 -11.06 -9.19 5.25
C SER A 84 -10.78 -8.23 4.09
N ARG A 85 -11.38 -8.47 2.92
CA ARG A 85 -11.19 -7.61 1.74
C ARG A 85 -11.59 -6.16 2.00
N ASN A 86 -12.79 -5.95 2.54
CA ASN A 86 -13.32 -4.62 2.81
C ASN A 86 -12.55 -3.92 3.94
N ASN A 87 -12.22 -4.64 5.01
CA ASN A 87 -11.50 -4.08 6.15
C ASN A 87 -10.06 -3.73 5.79
N LEU A 88 -9.36 -4.57 5.02
CA LEU A 88 -8.02 -4.25 4.54
C LEU A 88 -8.02 -3.10 3.53
N TYR A 89 -8.99 -3.05 2.63
CA TYR A 89 -9.18 -1.91 1.74
C TYR A 89 -9.39 -0.62 2.54
N TYR A 90 -10.26 -0.65 3.56
CA TYR A 90 -10.49 0.49 4.45
C TYR A 90 -9.22 0.87 5.24
N SER A 91 -8.51 -0.11 5.80
CA SER A 91 -7.23 0.13 6.50
C SER A 91 -6.19 0.77 5.57
N GLY A 92 -6.11 0.35 4.31
CA GLY A 92 -5.25 0.98 3.32
C GLY A 92 -5.60 2.46 3.09
N ARG A 93 -6.89 2.79 3.01
CA ARG A 93 -7.35 4.18 2.92
C ARG A 93 -6.92 5.00 4.13
N VAL A 94 -7.09 4.45 5.33
CA VAL A 94 -6.69 5.11 6.59
C VAL A 94 -5.18 5.35 6.60
N SER A 95 -4.39 4.33 6.25
CA SER A 95 -2.93 4.43 6.14
C SER A 95 -2.48 5.55 5.20
N ALA A 96 -3.07 5.62 4.00
CA ALA A 96 -2.77 6.69 3.04
C ALA A 96 -3.13 8.08 3.58
N ARG A 97 -4.26 8.22 4.31
CA ARG A 97 -4.62 9.50 4.96
C ARG A 97 -3.56 9.94 5.97
N HIS A 98 -3.02 9.02 6.78
CA HIS A 98 -1.94 9.33 7.71
C HIS A 98 -0.67 9.76 6.96
N ALA A 99 -0.29 9.02 5.91
CA ALA A 99 0.85 9.34 5.06
C ALA A 99 0.73 10.75 4.45
N MET A 100 -0.39 11.05 3.81
CA MET A 100 -0.62 12.33 3.12
C MET A 100 -0.70 13.52 4.07
N ARG A 101 -1.28 13.35 5.27
CA ARG A 101 -1.38 14.44 6.26
C ARG A 101 -0.04 14.85 6.85
N LYS A 102 0.85 13.87 7.10
CA LYS A 102 2.13 14.13 7.80
C LYS A 102 3.29 14.35 6.84
N ASN A 103 3.28 13.70 5.70
CA ASN A 103 4.39 13.66 4.76
C ASN A 103 3.92 13.95 3.32
N GLY A 104 2.87 14.75 3.15
CA GLY A 104 2.37 15.13 1.82
C GLY A 104 3.44 15.78 0.94
N GLU A 105 4.40 16.47 1.55
CA GLU A 105 5.59 17.01 0.86
C GLU A 105 6.46 15.93 0.20
N MET A 106 6.41 14.70 0.71
CA MET A 106 7.15 13.57 0.14
C MET A 106 6.71 13.24 -1.29
N PHE A 107 5.46 13.49 -1.59
CA PHE A 107 4.89 13.24 -2.90
C PHE A 107 4.91 14.47 -3.81
N HIS A 108 5.53 15.58 -3.39
CA HIS A 108 5.74 16.83 -4.16
C HIS A 108 4.75 17.00 -5.33
N PRO A 109 3.42 17.02 -5.05
CA PRO A 109 2.48 17.21 -6.14
C PRO A 109 2.83 18.54 -6.82
N PRO A 110 2.91 18.59 -8.15
CA PRO A 110 3.12 19.86 -8.84
C PRO A 110 2.16 20.91 -8.28
N GLU A 111 2.64 22.13 -7.96
CA GLU A 111 1.87 23.20 -7.31
C GLU A 111 0.51 23.46 -7.97
N ASN A 112 0.40 23.11 -9.23
CA ASN A 112 -0.77 23.26 -10.07
C ASN A 112 -1.62 21.99 -10.23
N LEU A 113 -1.27 20.85 -9.58
CA LEU A 113 -2.05 19.61 -9.70
C LEU A 113 -3.48 19.82 -9.15
N ARG A 114 -3.62 20.56 -8.05
CA ARG A 114 -4.92 20.93 -7.48
C ARG A 114 -5.56 22.16 -8.12
N SER A 115 -4.78 23.04 -8.72
CA SER A 115 -5.26 24.30 -9.31
C SER A 115 -5.54 24.20 -10.80
N ARG A 116 -5.05 23.15 -11.48
CA ARG A 116 -5.31 22.98 -12.91
C ARG A 116 -6.80 22.66 -13.12
N ARG A 117 -7.43 23.48 -13.92
CA ARG A 117 -8.61 23.09 -14.72
C ARG A 117 -8.22 22.08 -15.83
N SER A 118 -7.13 21.31 -15.64
CA SER A 118 -6.74 20.25 -16.54
C SER A 118 -7.82 19.17 -16.53
N GLN A 119 -8.00 18.51 -17.65
CA GLN A 119 -8.89 17.37 -17.78
C GLN A 119 -8.59 16.39 -16.64
N LEU A 120 -9.60 15.86 -15.97
CA LEU A 120 -9.49 14.98 -14.81
C LEU A 120 -8.56 13.78 -15.09
N GLU A 121 -8.58 13.26 -16.31
CA GLU A 121 -7.68 12.17 -16.75
C GLU A 121 -6.20 12.53 -16.57
N GLN A 122 -5.81 13.75 -16.95
CA GLN A 122 -4.43 14.21 -16.75
C GLN A 122 -4.07 14.33 -15.27
N GLN A 123 -5.02 14.78 -14.42
CA GLN A 123 -4.77 14.84 -12.97
C GLN A 123 -4.57 13.44 -12.38
N VAL A 124 -5.33 12.43 -12.82
CA VAL A 124 -5.16 11.04 -12.37
C VAL A 124 -3.79 10.52 -12.80
N ARG A 125 -3.40 10.70 -14.06
CA ARG A 125 -2.08 10.30 -14.58
C ARG A 125 -0.97 10.93 -13.75
N ASP A 126 -0.95 12.28 -13.65
CA ASP A 126 0.07 13.03 -12.91
C ASP A 126 0.14 12.58 -11.44
N SER A 127 -1.01 12.24 -10.83
CA SER A 127 -1.07 11.72 -9.47
C SER A 127 -0.40 10.36 -9.34
N LEU A 128 -0.65 9.43 -10.28
CA LEU A 128 -0.03 8.11 -10.27
C LEU A 128 1.49 8.19 -10.51
N GLU A 129 1.94 9.04 -11.43
CA GLU A 129 3.36 9.29 -11.68
C GLU A 129 4.04 9.89 -10.44
N THR A 130 3.40 10.87 -9.78
CA THR A 130 3.87 11.46 -8.52
C THR A 130 4.01 10.42 -7.41
N LEU A 131 3.08 9.48 -7.30
CA LEU A 131 3.17 8.38 -6.33
C LEU A 131 4.36 7.46 -6.63
N ILE A 132 4.55 7.08 -7.88
CA ILE A 132 5.70 6.25 -8.30
C ILE A 132 7.01 6.95 -7.97
N GLU A 133 7.13 8.22 -8.31
CA GLU A 133 8.34 9.01 -8.04
C GLU A 133 8.62 9.11 -6.53
N GLY A 134 7.60 9.43 -5.73
CA GLY A 134 7.71 9.53 -4.28
C GLY A 134 8.17 8.23 -3.64
N TYR A 135 7.53 7.11 -3.96
CA TYR A 135 7.93 5.79 -3.46
C TYR A 135 9.31 5.36 -3.96
N SER A 136 9.65 5.64 -5.23
CA SER A 136 10.98 5.35 -5.79
C SER A 136 12.08 6.12 -5.07
N ASN A 137 11.84 7.39 -4.74
CA ASN A 137 12.80 8.21 -4.01
C ASN A 137 13.07 7.66 -2.60
N ILE A 138 12.03 7.17 -1.92
CA ILE A 138 12.15 6.57 -0.59
C ILE A 138 12.87 5.23 -0.67
N ALA A 139 12.50 4.36 -1.59
CA ALA A 139 13.14 3.06 -1.78
C ALA A 139 14.65 3.21 -2.08
N ARG A 140 14.99 4.19 -2.93
CA ARG A 140 16.40 4.50 -3.25
C ARG A 140 17.18 4.93 -2.00
N ARG A 141 16.59 5.70 -1.08
CA ARG A 141 17.23 6.06 0.21
C ARG A 141 17.43 4.82 1.11
N ALA A 142 16.55 3.83 0.98
CA ALA A 142 16.68 2.53 1.66
C ALA A 142 17.64 1.56 0.94
N GLY A 143 18.30 1.99 -0.16
CA GLY A 143 19.25 1.18 -0.91
C GLY A 143 18.62 0.10 -1.79
N GLN A 144 17.34 0.25 -2.16
CA GLN A 144 16.60 -0.74 -2.96
C GLN A 144 15.79 -0.12 -4.09
N GLY A 145 15.32 -0.96 -5.03
CA GLY A 145 14.50 -0.54 -6.16
C GLY A 145 13.01 -0.49 -5.80
N TYR A 146 12.29 0.38 -6.47
CA TYR A 146 10.84 0.41 -6.51
C TYR A 146 10.41 0.35 -7.99
N ASN A 147 10.19 -0.85 -8.49
CA ASN A 147 9.86 -1.08 -9.90
C ASN A 147 8.35 -0.96 -10.09
N ALA A 148 7.91 0.21 -10.51
CA ALA A 148 6.52 0.49 -10.81
C ALA A 148 6.39 1.31 -12.09
N TRP A 149 5.31 1.10 -12.83
CA TRP A 149 4.98 1.86 -14.04
C TRP A 149 3.47 1.88 -14.26
N ILE A 150 3.05 2.72 -15.21
CA ILE A 150 1.64 2.87 -15.58
C ILE A 150 1.47 2.46 -17.03
N GLU A 151 0.48 1.62 -17.30
CA GLU A 151 -0.07 1.41 -18.62
C GLU A 151 -1.43 2.09 -18.73
N GLU A 152 -1.78 2.56 -19.92
CA GLU A 152 -3.02 3.29 -20.14
C GLU A 152 -3.79 2.72 -21.31
N THR A 153 -5.10 2.63 -21.13
CA THR A 153 -6.08 2.32 -22.18
C THR A 153 -7.11 3.44 -22.25
N ASP A 154 -8.08 3.32 -23.16
CA ASP A 154 -9.15 4.31 -23.31
C ASP A 154 -9.99 4.49 -22.02
N LYS A 155 -10.12 3.44 -21.20
CA LYS A 155 -11.02 3.42 -20.03
C LYS A 155 -10.32 3.32 -18.69
N HIS A 156 -9.07 2.84 -18.64
CA HIS A 156 -8.38 2.52 -17.42
C HIS A 156 -6.91 2.91 -17.46
N TYR A 157 -6.35 3.16 -16.27
CA TYR A 157 -4.93 3.05 -15.99
C TYR A 157 -4.68 1.72 -15.30
N TYR A 158 -3.51 1.13 -15.54
CA TYR A 158 -3.00 -0.05 -14.84
C TYR A 158 -1.72 0.35 -14.13
N TYR A 159 -1.76 0.32 -12.82
CA TYR A 159 -0.59 0.56 -11.97
C TYR A 159 0.09 -0.77 -11.70
N HIS A 160 1.29 -0.96 -12.21
CA HIS A 160 2.11 -2.16 -12.03
C HIS A 160 3.12 -1.95 -10.94
N LEU A 161 3.35 -2.98 -10.10
CA LEU A 161 4.34 -2.96 -9.02
C LEU A 161 4.98 -4.35 -8.85
N GLU A 162 6.26 -4.47 -9.22
CA GLU A 162 7.03 -5.70 -9.02
C GLU A 162 7.48 -5.88 -7.57
N SER A 163 7.80 -4.78 -6.87
CA SER A 163 8.32 -4.77 -5.49
C SER A 163 7.23 -4.54 -4.44
N CYS A 164 6.12 -5.30 -4.50
CA CYS A 164 4.98 -5.13 -3.60
C CYS A 164 5.27 -5.69 -2.20
N ALA A 165 5.39 -4.82 -1.20
CA ALA A 165 5.62 -5.20 0.20
C ALA A 165 4.42 -5.94 0.84
N ILE A 166 3.19 -5.75 0.32
CA ILE A 166 1.98 -6.35 0.90
C ILE A 166 1.98 -7.88 0.76
N CYS A 167 2.53 -8.40 -0.33
CA CYS A 167 2.56 -9.84 -0.61
C CYS A 167 3.97 -10.41 -0.72
N ALA A 168 4.98 -9.73 -0.21
CA ALA A 168 6.36 -10.21 -0.20
C ALA A 168 6.48 -11.49 0.65
N GLY A 169 7.04 -12.56 0.07
CA GLY A 169 7.16 -13.87 0.74
C GLY A 169 5.83 -14.63 0.91
N VAL A 170 4.76 -14.21 0.21
CA VAL A 170 3.42 -14.82 0.28
C VAL A 170 3.11 -15.58 -1.01
N SER A 171 2.45 -16.75 -0.87
CA SER A 171 1.79 -17.46 -1.95
C SER A 171 0.30 -17.60 -1.64
N ALA A 172 -0.57 -17.28 -2.58
CA ALA A 172 -2.02 -17.33 -2.45
C ALA A 172 -2.66 -17.77 -3.77
N ASN A 173 -3.91 -18.25 -3.72
CA ASN A 173 -4.67 -18.66 -4.89
C ASN A 173 -5.54 -17.54 -5.50
N GLU A 174 -5.46 -16.34 -4.96
CA GLU A 174 -6.16 -15.14 -5.43
C GLU A 174 -5.42 -13.87 -5.00
N PRO A 175 -5.69 -12.70 -5.60
CA PRO A 175 -5.08 -11.42 -5.22
C PRO A 175 -5.32 -11.06 -3.75
N VAL A 176 -4.27 -10.58 -3.05
CA VAL A 176 -4.28 -10.32 -1.59
C VAL A 176 -3.91 -8.88 -1.21
N CYS A 177 -3.63 -7.99 -2.18
CA CYS A 177 -3.09 -6.66 -1.89
C CYS A 177 -4.17 -5.57 -1.77
N MET A 178 -5.36 -5.92 -1.23
CA MET A 178 -6.47 -4.97 -1.03
C MET A 178 -6.09 -3.75 -0.19
N PHE A 179 -5.15 -3.90 0.73
CA PHE A 179 -4.62 -2.79 1.50
C PHE A 179 -4.02 -1.72 0.57
N PHE A 180 -3.24 -2.12 -0.42
CA PHE A 180 -2.68 -1.17 -1.39
C PHE A 180 -3.74 -0.61 -2.34
N SER A 181 -4.76 -1.39 -2.71
CA SER A 181 -5.91 -0.88 -3.46
C SER A 181 -6.58 0.30 -2.75
N GLY A 182 -6.79 0.17 -1.44
CA GLY A 182 -7.31 1.25 -0.61
C GLY A 182 -6.38 2.46 -0.53
N SER A 183 -5.08 2.21 -0.40
CA SER A 183 -4.05 3.28 -0.38
C SER A 183 -4.02 4.06 -1.68
N LEU A 184 -4.03 3.40 -2.83
CA LEU A 184 -4.07 4.05 -4.14
C LEU A 184 -5.33 4.89 -4.30
N MET A 185 -6.50 4.34 -3.97
CA MET A 185 -7.76 5.08 -4.10
C MET A 185 -7.78 6.34 -3.23
N GLU A 186 -7.33 6.26 -1.97
CA GLU A 186 -7.32 7.42 -1.08
C GLU A 186 -6.27 8.47 -1.51
N SER A 187 -5.13 8.02 -2.05
CA SER A 187 -4.11 8.92 -2.62
C SER A 187 -4.66 9.67 -3.83
N LEU A 188 -5.33 8.99 -4.74
CA LEU A 188 -5.99 9.62 -5.88
C LEU A 188 -7.05 10.63 -5.42
N ARG A 189 -7.85 10.26 -4.41
CA ARG A 189 -8.82 11.16 -3.82
C ARG A 189 -8.17 12.40 -3.22
N TRP A 190 -7.01 12.25 -2.59
CA TRP A 190 -6.26 13.38 -2.02
C TRP A 190 -5.83 14.38 -3.10
N PHE A 191 -5.34 13.88 -4.24
CA PHE A 191 -4.86 14.73 -5.32
C PHE A 191 -5.98 15.35 -6.16
N THR A 192 -7.02 14.58 -6.46
CA THR A 192 -8.07 14.97 -7.43
C THR A 192 -9.38 15.46 -6.78
N GLY A 193 -9.59 15.15 -5.49
CA GLY A 193 -10.87 15.36 -4.80
C GLY A 193 -11.96 14.34 -5.18
N LYS A 194 -11.67 13.37 -6.06
CA LYS A 194 -12.63 12.39 -6.59
C LYS A 194 -12.31 10.97 -6.14
N GLN A 195 -13.32 10.10 -6.08
CA GLN A 195 -13.13 8.68 -5.82
C GLN A 195 -13.12 7.90 -7.14
N PHE A 196 -12.23 6.92 -7.22
CA PHE A 196 -12.09 6.05 -8.38
C PHE A 196 -12.28 4.60 -7.98
N GLU A 197 -12.68 3.76 -8.94
CA GLU A 197 -12.60 2.33 -8.77
C GLU A 197 -11.15 1.88 -8.92
N VAL A 198 -10.65 1.16 -7.91
CA VAL A 198 -9.31 0.56 -7.90
C VAL A 198 -9.46 -0.90 -7.55
N VAL A 199 -9.14 -1.78 -8.50
CA VAL A 199 -9.30 -3.23 -8.38
C VAL A 199 -7.96 -3.90 -8.67
N GLU A 200 -7.49 -4.74 -7.76
CA GLU A 200 -6.33 -5.61 -8.02
C GLU A 200 -6.74 -6.71 -9.01
N VAL A 201 -6.07 -6.76 -10.16
CA VAL A 201 -6.36 -7.71 -11.26
C VAL A 201 -5.27 -8.74 -11.48
N ALA A 202 -4.07 -8.52 -10.95
CA ALA A 202 -2.98 -9.49 -10.91
C ALA A 202 -2.19 -9.32 -9.60
N CYS A 203 -1.63 -10.41 -9.07
CA CYS A 203 -0.91 -10.39 -7.80
C CYS A 203 0.27 -11.34 -7.81
N ARG A 204 1.44 -10.87 -7.38
CA ARG A 204 2.65 -11.70 -7.26
C ARG A 204 2.44 -12.92 -6.35
N ALA A 205 1.62 -12.80 -5.30
CA ALA A 205 1.27 -13.93 -4.46
C ALA A 205 0.54 -15.04 -5.22
N ASN A 206 -0.19 -14.70 -6.28
CA ASN A 206 -0.90 -15.64 -7.15
C ASN A 206 -0.05 -16.17 -8.32
N GLY A 207 1.23 -15.82 -8.40
CA GLY A 207 2.15 -16.27 -9.43
C GLY A 207 2.38 -15.29 -10.59
N ASP A 208 1.73 -14.12 -10.57
CA ASP A 208 1.98 -13.08 -11.56
C ASP A 208 3.36 -12.43 -11.35
N LEU A 209 3.91 -11.81 -12.41
CA LEU A 209 5.21 -11.13 -12.37
C LEU A 209 5.17 -9.85 -11.53
N ALA A 210 4.04 -9.14 -11.56
CA ALA A 210 3.79 -7.92 -10.81
C ALA A 210 2.39 -7.94 -10.18
N CYS A 211 2.20 -7.17 -9.11
CA CYS A 211 0.87 -6.78 -8.69
C CYS A 211 0.36 -5.69 -9.64
N VAL A 212 -0.88 -5.78 -10.07
CA VAL A 212 -1.48 -4.86 -11.03
C VAL A 212 -2.83 -4.38 -10.52
N TRP A 213 -3.00 -3.06 -10.47
CA TRP A 213 -4.27 -2.43 -10.12
C TRP A 213 -4.85 -1.72 -11.32
N GLN A 214 -6.06 -2.14 -11.68
CA GLN A 214 -6.89 -1.46 -12.66
C GLN A 214 -7.58 -0.28 -11.99
N ILE A 215 -7.47 0.91 -12.56
CA ILE A 215 -8.01 2.17 -12.06
C ILE A 215 -8.89 2.76 -13.14
N SER A 216 -10.19 2.94 -12.86
CA SER A 216 -11.09 3.59 -13.80
C SER A 216 -10.69 5.05 -14.06
N LYS A 217 -10.74 5.49 -15.30
CA LYS A 217 -10.59 6.91 -15.65
C LYS A 217 -11.80 7.76 -15.24
N TYR A 218 -12.92 7.10 -14.99
CA TYR A 218 -14.17 7.75 -14.59
C TYR A 218 -14.34 7.64 -13.08
N PRO A 219 -14.56 8.77 -12.38
CA PRO A 219 -14.79 8.73 -10.93
C PRO A 219 -16.12 8.01 -10.62
N LYS A 220 -16.18 7.44 -9.43
CA LYS A 220 -17.45 7.05 -8.83
C LYS A 220 -18.14 8.32 -8.33
N ASP A 221 -19.40 8.51 -8.69
CA ASP A 221 -20.23 9.63 -8.27
C ASP A 221 -20.40 9.69 -6.76
#